data_3d38c10a721fcf74a8ced08ca1b4cf14
#
_entry.id   3d38c10a721fcf74a8ced08ca1b4cf14
#
_cell.length_a   1.000
_cell.length_b   1.000
_cell.length_c   1.000
_cell.angle_alpha   90.00
_cell.angle_beta   90.00
_cell.angle_gamma   90.00
#
_symmetry.space_group_name_H-M   'P 1'
#
loop_
_entity.id
_entity.type
_entity.pdbx_description
1 polymer ?
#
loop_
_entity_poly.entity_id
_entity_poly.type
_entity_poly.pdbx_seq_one_letter_code
_entity_poly.pdbx_strand_id
1 'polypeptide(L)'
;ALITNTGECHIELLGSREAIAAAKAEAVEALPAGTGLAVLNYADDNTLFICETAQTAKRSIRVIYFDGSGTFAAETNEGVPCVWASDIELDGAGCAHFSLHFPGEAEALACELGLRGVHNVSNASAVAALAWQAGVDPARIAEALKASAPEAGRQEILQGKGDITIINDAYNANPDSMRASLAMFSALNVKHKRYAVLGDMGELGSFAEACHEAVG
;
A
#
# COMPACT_ATOMS: atom_id res chain seq x y z
N ALA A 1 14.82 -5.34 -0.42
CA ALA A 1 14.02 -4.49 0.48
C ALA A 1 12.73 -4.09 -0.22
N LEU A 2 11.65 -3.96 0.52
CA LEU A 2 10.37 -3.40 0.06
C LEU A 2 9.95 -2.28 1.01
N ILE A 3 9.67 -1.08 0.46
CA ILE A 3 9.14 0.06 1.22
C ILE A 3 7.81 0.47 0.58
N THR A 4 6.73 0.32 1.34
CA THR A 4 5.37 0.56 0.83
C THR A 4 4.99 2.04 0.81
N ASN A 5 5.36 2.79 1.84
CA ASN A 5 5.12 4.23 1.95
C ASN A 5 6.00 4.85 3.05
N THR A 6 6.03 6.20 3.09
CA THR A 6 6.68 7.02 4.11
C THR A 6 5.66 7.96 4.78
N GLY A 7 4.50 7.40 5.18
CA GLY A 7 3.45 8.16 5.86
C GLY A 7 3.85 8.72 7.22
N GLU A 8 2.86 9.12 8.02
CA GLU A 8 3.06 9.82 9.31
C GLU A 8 3.22 8.88 10.51
N CYS A 9 3.36 7.56 10.27
CA CYS A 9 3.55 6.57 11.33
C CYS A 9 4.85 6.85 12.10
N HIS A 10 4.79 6.85 13.45
CA HIS A 10 5.94 7.10 14.35
C HIS A 10 6.54 8.52 14.27
N ILE A 11 5.76 9.51 13.81
CA ILE A 11 6.27 10.88 13.64
C ILE A 11 6.70 11.51 14.99
N GLU A 12 6.07 11.11 16.09
CA GLU A 12 6.49 11.54 17.43
C GLU A 12 7.93 11.15 17.76
N LEU A 13 8.33 9.94 17.38
CA LEU A 13 9.66 9.40 17.68
C LEU A 13 10.74 9.92 16.74
N LEU A 14 10.41 10.12 15.47
CA LEU A 14 11.34 10.49 14.41
C LEU A 14 11.33 11.99 14.07
N GLY A 15 10.28 12.72 14.46
CA GLY A 15 10.20 14.17 14.39
C GLY A 15 9.72 14.74 13.05
N SER A 16 9.94 14.05 11.92
CA SER A 16 9.48 14.52 10.61
C SER A 16 9.30 13.37 9.60
N ARG A 17 8.59 13.64 8.48
CA ARG A 17 8.44 12.66 7.39
C ARG A 17 9.77 12.34 6.72
N GLU A 18 10.66 13.30 6.61
CA GLU A 18 12.03 13.11 6.08
C GLU A 18 12.84 12.17 6.99
N ALA A 19 12.71 12.30 8.31
CA ALA A 19 13.38 11.42 9.25
C ALA A 19 12.79 9.98 9.20
N ILE A 20 11.48 9.84 8.97
CA ILE A 20 10.83 8.55 8.71
C ILE A 20 11.39 7.94 7.42
N ALA A 21 11.52 8.72 6.36
CA ALA A 21 12.08 8.27 5.09
C ALA A 21 13.55 7.86 5.24
N ALA A 22 14.35 8.62 6.01
CA ALA A 22 15.74 8.28 6.30
C ALA A 22 15.85 6.96 7.08
N ALA A 23 15.03 6.76 8.11
CA ALA A 23 15.00 5.50 8.86
C ALA A 23 14.62 4.31 7.96
N LYS A 24 13.67 4.49 7.04
CA LYS A 24 13.30 3.44 6.08
C LYS A 24 14.39 3.21 5.02
N ALA A 25 15.16 4.24 4.65
CA ALA A 25 16.27 4.11 3.72
C ALA A 25 17.38 3.16 4.23
N GLU A 26 17.54 3.01 5.56
CA GLU A 26 18.49 2.05 6.16
C GLU A 26 18.26 0.61 5.66
N ALA A 27 17.02 0.22 5.38
CA ALA A 27 16.72 -1.09 4.80
C ALA A 27 17.28 -1.27 3.37
N VAL A 28 17.38 -0.16 2.62
CA VAL A 28 17.98 -0.16 1.27
C VAL A 28 19.51 -0.02 1.38
N GLU A 29 20.00 0.74 2.34
CA GLU A 29 21.44 0.85 2.64
C GLU A 29 22.05 -0.50 3.07
N ALA A 30 21.29 -1.33 3.75
CA ALA A 30 21.72 -2.68 4.15
C ALA A 30 21.85 -3.68 2.99
N LEU A 31 21.31 -3.34 1.79
CA LEU A 31 21.40 -4.24 0.63
C LEU A 31 22.84 -4.38 0.12
N PRO A 32 23.24 -5.56 -0.38
CA PRO A 32 24.55 -5.76 -0.97
C PRO A 32 24.68 -4.98 -2.29
N ALA A 33 25.81 -4.28 -2.46
CA ALA A 33 26.11 -3.57 -3.70
C ALA A 33 26.18 -4.54 -4.90
N GLY A 34 25.70 -4.11 -6.05
CA GLY A 34 25.71 -4.86 -7.30
C GLY A 34 24.64 -5.95 -7.44
N THR A 35 24.08 -6.47 -6.33
CA THR A 35 23.08 -7.56 -6.34
C THR A 35 21.80 -7.23 -5.59
N GLY A 36 21.79 -6.17 -4.79
CA GLY A 36 20.64 -5.76 -4.01
C GLY A 36 19.45 -5.37 -4.89
N LEU A 37 18.24 -5.62 -4.38
CA LEU A 37 16.97 -5.21 -4.99
C LEU A 37 16.15 -4.39 -3.99
N ALA A 38 15.79 -3.18 -4.38
CA ALA A 38 14.82 -2.34 -3.71
C ALA A 38 13.52 -2.27 -4.52
N VAL A 39 12.39 -2.52 -3.88
CA VAL A 39 11.04 -2.33 -4.43
C VAL A 39 10.44 -1.12 -3.72
N LEU A 40 10.15 -0.05 -4.45
CA LEU A 40 9.80 1.25 -3.90
C LEU A 40 8.50 1.79 -4.52
N ASN A 41 7.74 2.53 -3.73
CA ASN A 41 6.49 3.15 -4.19
C ASN A 41 6.78 4.34 -5.09
N TYR A 42 6.35 4.28 -6.35
CA TYR A 42 6.53 5.36 -7.33
C TYR A 42 5.75 6.63 -6.92
N ALA A 43 4.59 6.47 -6.32
CA ALA A 43 3.73 7.58 -5.91
C ALA A 43 4.10 8.20 -4.55
N ASP A 44 5.11 7.69 -3.85
CA ASP A 44 5.55 8.25 -2.56
C ASP A 44 6.58 9.36 -2.79
N ASP A 45 6.31 10.55 -2.25
CA ASP A 45 7.13 11.76 -2.41
C ASP A 45 8.59 11.58 -1.97
N ASN A 46 8.85 10.67 -1.03
CA ASN A 46 10.19 10.43 -0.49
C ASN A 46 10.95 9.30 -1.20
N THR A 47 10.39 8.70 -2.23
CA THR A 47 11.06 7.59 -2.94
C THR A 47 12.41 7.99 -3.53
N LEU A 48 12.50 9.17 -4.14
CA LEU A 48 13.78 9.70 -4.66
C LEU A 48 14.77 9.95 -3.53
N PHE A 49 14.34 10.57 -2.43
CA PHE A 49 15.16 10.78 -1.25
C PHE A 49 15.73 9.47 -0.69
N ILE A 50 14.93 8.41 -0.64
CA ILE A 50 15.40 7.06 -0.22
C ILE A 50 16.47 6.55 -1.18
N CYS A 51 16.27 6.69 -2.49
CA CYS A 51 17.25 6.28 -3.49
C CYS A 51 18.59 7.03 -3.36
N GLU A 52 18.52 8.33 -3.15
CA GLU A 52 19.70 9.20 -2.99
C GLU A 52 20.44 8.88 -1.68
N THR A 53 19.73 8.79 -0.56
CA THR A 53 20.29 8.46 0.76
C THR A 53 21.00 7.12 0.73
N ALA A 54 20.35 6.09 0.18
CA ALA A 54 20.94 4.76 0.04
C ALA A 54 21.95 4.64 -1.10
N GLN A 55 22.19 5.71 -1.87
CA GLN A 55 23.12 5.77 -3.01
C GLN A 55 22.90 4.63 -4.00
N THR A 56 21.65 4.33 -4.34
CA THR A 56 21.27 3.14 -5.11
C THR A 56 22.00 3.06 -6.45
N ALA A 57 22.09 4.18 -7.19
CA ALA A 57 22.79 4.23 -8.47
C ALA A 57 24.30 3.96 -8.33
N LYS A 58 24.97 4.62 -7.35
CA LYS A 58 26.41 4.45 -7.12
C LYS A 58 26.76 3.04 -6.66
N ARG A 59 25.88 2.42 -5.89
CA ARG A 59 26.07 1.06 -5.37
C ARG A 59 25.53 -0.03 -6.29
N SER A 60 24.99 0.35 -7.47
CA SER A 60 24.37 -0.56 -8.44
C SER A 60 23.28 -1.43 -7.79
N ILE A 61 22.48 -0.86 -6.91
CA ILE A 61 21.27 -1.48 -6.36
C ILE A 61 20.18 -1.40 -7.44
N ARG A 62 19.58 -2.52 -7.78
CA ARG A 62 18.43 -2.51 -8.68
C ARG A 62 17.22 -1.93 -7.97
N VAL A 63 16.55 -0.97 -8.63
CA VAL A 63 15.31 -0.40 -8.14
C VAL A 63 14.19 -0.80 -9.08
N ILE A 64 13.14 -1.39 -8.53
CA ILE A 64 11.87 -1.64 -9.20
C ILE A 64 10.81 -0.81 -8.49
N TYR A 65 10.05 -0.05 -9.25
CA TYR A 65 8.95 0.71 -8.70
C TYR A 65 7.65 -0.10 -8.74
N PHE A 66 6.71 0.29 -7.88
CA PHE A 66 5.34 -0.13 -8.00
C PHE A 66 4.42 1.09 -7.85
N ASP A 67 3.28 1.08 -8.50
CA ASP A 67 2.21 2.06 -8.33
C ASP A 67 0.84 1.37 -8.32
N GLY A 68 0.11 1.55 -7.24
CA GLY A 68 -1.27 1.10 -7.10
C GLY A 68 -2.26 2.25 -6.98
N SER A 69 -1.81 3.48 -7.26
CA SER A 69 -2.69 4.67 -7.24
C SER A 69 -3.47 4.85 -8.55
N GLY A 70 -3.06 4.18 -9.62
CA GLY A 70 -3.60 4.35 -10.97
C GLY A 70 -3.09 5.62 -11.67
N THR A 71 -2.03 6.25 -11.16
CA THR A 71 -1.48 7.51 -11.71
C THR A 71 -0.24 7.34 -12.55
N PHE A 72 0.39 6.16 -12.51
CA PHE A 72 1.55 5.90 -13.35
C PHE A 72 1.16 5.90 -14.84
N ALA A 73 1.84 6.72 -15.63
CA ALA A 73 1.65 6.82 -17.06
C ALA A 73 2.90 6.27 -17.77
N ALA A 74 2.80 5.10 -18.38
CA ALA A 74 3.92 4.41 -19.03
C ALA A 74 4.48 5.23 -20.20
N GLU A 75 3.64 5.97 -20.93
CA GLU A 75 4.01 6.79 -22.09
C GLU A 75 4.95 7.95 -21.72
N THR A 76 4.81 8.49 -20.51
CA THR A 76 5.66 9.60 -20.01
C THR A 76 6.82 9.12 -19.17
N ASN A 77 6.84 7.83 -18.78
CA ASN A 77 7.85 7.21 -17.92
C ASN A 77 8.55 6.05 -18.65
N GLU A 78 8.82 6.22 -19.95
CA GLU A 78 9.48 5.21 -20.76
C GLU A 78 10.80 4.75 -20.14
N GLY A 79 10.96 3.44 -20.00
CA GLY A 79 12.16 2.83 -19.41
C GLY A 79 12.19 2.79 -17.88
N VAL A 80 11.20 3.35 -17.18
CA VAL A 80 11.08 3.22 -15.73
C VAL A 80 10.53 1.82 -15.40
N PRO A 81 11.29 0.98 -14.68
CA PRO A 81 10.84 -0.38 -14.34
C PRO A 81 9.79 -0.33 -13.22
N CYS A 82 8.52 -0.24 -13.58
CA CYS A 82 7.40 -0.13 -12.66
C CYS A 82 6.38 -1.25 -12.89
N VAL A 83 5.93 -1.90 -11.81
CA VAL A 83 4.71 -2.71 -11.79
C VAL A 83 3.57 -1.82 -11.33
N TRP A 84 2.54 -1.64 -12.16
CA TRP A 84 1.53 -0.64 -11.87
C TRP A 84 0.11 -1.11 -12.18
N ALA A 85 -0.86 -0.55 -11.48
CA ALA A 85 -2.27 -0.85 -11.62
C ALA A 85 -3.00 0.24 -12.42
N SER A 86 -3.95 -0.18 -13.27
CA SER A 86 -4.91 0.70 -13.94
C SER A 86 -6.33 0.14 -13.84
N ASP A 87 -7.32 0.89 -14.29
CA ASP A 87 -8.73 0.49 -14.37
C ASP A 87 -9.26 -0.04 -13.03
N ILE A 88 -8.92 0.67 -11.94
CA ILE A 88 -9.23 0.24 -10.58
C ILE A 88 -10.70 0.50 -10.27
N GLU A 89 -11.46 -0.56 -10.06
CA GLU A 89 -12.88 -0.51 -9.70
C GLU A 89 -13.13 -1.33 -8.43
N LEU A 90 -14.03 -0.87 -7.57
CA LEU A 90 -14.46 -1.62 -6.39
C LEU A 90 -15.81 -2.28 -6.64
N ASP A 91 -15.92 -3.54 -6.30
CA ASP A 91 -17.20 -4.24 -6.30
C ASP A 91 -18.09 -3.83 -5.10
N GLY A 92 -19.31 -4.39 -5.04
CA GLY A 92 -20.26 -4.12 -3.96
C GLY A 92 -19.81 -4.57 -2.56
N ALA A 93 -18.79 -5.44 -2.49
CA ALA A 93 -18.15 -5.88 -1.25
C ALA A 93 -16.91 -5.01 -0.89
N GLY A 94 -16.51 -4.09 -1.78
CA GLY A 94 -15.34 -3.24 -1.62
C GLY A 94 -14.02 -3.89 -2.03
N CYS A 95 -14.05 -5.03 -2.69
CA CYS A 95 -12.89 -5.68 -3.27
C CYS A 95 -12.53 -5.05 -4.61
N ALA A 96 -11.24 -4.90 -4.89
CA ALA A 96 -10.78 -4.25 -6.11
C ALA A 96 -10.64 -5.22 -7.28
N HIS A 97 -11.10 -4.77 -8.46
CA HIS A 97 -10.81 -5.33 -9.77
C HIS A 97 -9.93 -4.31 -10.51
N PHE A 98 -8.85 -4.74 -11.10
CA PHE A 98 -7.90 -3.84 -11.74
C PHE A 98 -7.04 -4.57 -12.77
N SER A 99 -6.39 -3.82 -13.63
CA SER A 99 -5.39 -4.30 -14.58
C SER A 99 -3.99 -4.10 -13.99
N LEU A 100 -3.17 -5.16 -13.93
CA LEU A 100 -1.80 -5.10 -13.43
C LEU A 100 -0.82 -5.22 -14.59
N HIS A 101 0.11 -4.28 -14.69
CA HIS A 101 1.09 -4.19 -15.76
C HIS A 101 2.49 -4.52 -15.23
N PHE A 102 3.24 -5.28 -16.00
CA PHE A 102 4.62 -5.66 -15.68
C PHE A 102 5.59 -5.11 -16.73
N PRO A 103 6.80 -4.68 -16.32
CA PRO A 103 7.81 -4.19 -17.25
C PRO A 103 8.17 -5.25 -18.32
N GLY A 104 8.08 -4.88 -19.59
CA GLY A 104 8.40 -5.76 -20.71
C GLY A 104 7.27 -6.68 -21.17
N GLU A 105 6.15 -6.74 -20.45
CA GLU A 105 4.95 -7.45 -20.88
C GLU A 105 4.04 -6.51 -21.70
N ALA A 106 3.55 -7.01 -22.83
CA ALA A 106 2.70 -6.21 -23.73
C ALA A 106 1.23 -6.14 -23.23
N GLU A 107 0.78 -7.14 -22.50
CA GLU A 107 -0.60 -7.26 -22.06
C GLU A 107 -0.69 -7.07 -20.55
N ALA A 108 -1.71 -6.32 -20.12
CA ALA A 108 -2.06 -6.20 -18.72
C ALA A 108 -2.75 -7.47 -18.22
N LEU A 109 -2.48 -7.83 -16.99
CA LEU A 109 -3.10 -8.95 -16.32
C LEU A 109 -4.32 -8.49 -15.52
N ALA A 110 -5.51 -9.01 -15.85
CA ALA A 110 -6.71 -8.76 -15.04
C ALA A 110 -6.58 -9.40 -13.66
N CYS A 111 -6.76 -8.61 -12.63
CA CYS A 111 -6.63 -9.01 -11.23
C CYS A 111 -7.90 -8.70 -10.44
N GLU A 112 -8.15 -9.55 -9.47
CA GLU A 112 -9.17 -9.38 -8.44
C GLU A 112 -8.47 -9.52 -7.08
N LEU A 113 -8.79 -8.66 -6.13
CA LEU A 113 -8.14 -8.68 -4.82
C LEU A 113 -9.12 -9.20 -3.75
N GLY A 114 -8.68 -10.18 -2.97
CA GLY A 114 -9.48 -10.71 -1.86
C GLY A 114 -9.59 -9.74 -0.66
N LEU A 115 -8.79 -8.67 -0.64
CA LEU A 115 -8.80 -7.62 0.38
C LEU A 115 -9.63 -6.42 -0.07
N ARG A 116 -10.27 -5.71 0.87
CA ARG A 116 -11.12 -4.56 0.60
C ARG A 116 -10.35 -3.25 0.61
N GLY A 117 -10.88 -2.28 -0.15
CA GLY A 117 -10.36 -0.92 -0.19
C GLY A 117 -9.25 -0.69 -1.21
N VAL A 118 -9.33 0.45 -1.89
CA VAL A 118 -8.40 0.83 -2.97
C VAL A 118 -6.94 0.89 -2.51
N HIS A 119 -6.67 1.22 -1.24
CA HIS A 119 -5.31 1.25 -0.69
C HIS A 119 -4.62 -0.12 -0.75
N ASN A 120 -5.37 -1.22 -0.73
CA ASN A 120 -4.80 -2.56 -0.87
C ASN A 120 -4.35 -2.87 -2.30
N VAL A 121 -4.77 -2.10 -3.31
CA VAL A 121 -4.21 -2.21 -4.67
C VAL A 121 -2.73 -1.80 -4.67
N SER A 122 -2.37 -0.76 -3.92
CA SER A 122 -0.95 -0.38 -3.75
C SER A 122 -0.13 -1.47 -3.06
N ASN A 123 -0.67 -2.07 -2.00
CA ASN A 123 -0.02 -3.20 -1.33
C ASN A 123 0.11 -4.41 -2.27
N ALA A 124 -0.92 -4.71 -3.07
CA ALA A 124 -0.92 -5.78 -4.05
C ALA A 124 0.13 -5.54 -5.15
N SER A 125 0.22 -4.31 -5.69
CA SER A 125 1.23 -3.93 -6.69
C SER A 125 2.65 -4.08 -6.13
N ALA A 126 2.86 -3.71 -4.85
CA ALA A 126 4.13 -3.89 -4.15
C ALA A 126 4.54 -5.37 -4.04
N VAL A 127 3.61 -6.22 -3.59
CA VAL A 127 3.83 -7.66 -3.49
C VAL A 127 4.05 -8.28 -4.86
N ALA A 128 3.27 -7.87 -5.87
CA ALA A 128 3.41 -8.33 -7.24
C ALA A 128 4.79 -7.98 -7.82
N ALA A 129 5.28 -6.76 -7.61
CA ALA A 129 6.61 -6.35 -8.05
C ALA A 129 7.72 -7.21 -7.42
N LEU A 130 7.61 -7.48 -6.12
CA LEU A 130 8.59 -8.32 -5.41
C LEU A 130 8.53 -9.78 -5.89
N ALA A 131 7.34 -10.37 -6.01
CA ALA A 131 7.13 -11.74 -6.44
C ALA A 131 7.60 -11.95 -7.90
N TRP A 132 7.27 -11.02 -8.79
CA TRP A 132 7.73 -11.04 -10.17
C TRP A 132 9.26 -11.01 -10.26
N GLN A 133 9.92 -10.15 -9.47
CA GLN A 133 11.39 -10.12 -9.40
C GLN A 133 12.01 -11.40 -8.81
N ALA A 134 11.25 -12.14 -8.02
CA ALA A 134 11.64 -13.46 -7.53
C ALA A 134 11.37 -14.59 -8.56
N GLY A 135 10.87 -14.26 -9.75
CA GLY A 135 10.60 -15.22 -10.83
C GLY A 135 9.25 -15.92 -10.73
N VAL A 136 8.33 -15.38 -9.95
CA VAL A 136 6.94 -15.92 -9.90
C VAL A 136 6.20 -15.47 -11.15
N ASP A 137 5.54 -16.41 -11.80
CA ASP A 137 4.71 -16.15 -12.97
C ASP A 137 3.56 -15.18 -12.67
N PRO A 138 3.30 -14.15 -13.51
CA PRO A 138 2.24 -13.17 -13.28
C PRO A 138 0.85 -13.78 -13.05
N ALA A 139 0.48 -14.86 -13.75
CA ALA A 139 -0.81 -15.50 -13.57
C ALA A 139 -0.96 -16.09 -12.14
N ARG A 140 0.13 -16.67 -11.61
CA ARG A 140 0.14 -17.17 -10.23
C ARG A 140 0.09 -16.05 -9.20
N ILE A 141 0.67 -14.88 -9.52
CA ILE A 141 0.54 -13.68 -8.68
C ILE A 141 -0.94 -13.28 -8.60
N ALA A 142 -1.64 -13.19 -9.74
CA ALA A 142 -3.07 -12.86 -9.76
C ALA A 142 -3.92 -13.86 -8.97
N GLU A 143 -3.66 -15.15 -9.10
CA GLU A 143 -4.35 -16.19 -8.31
C GLU A 143 -4.14 -15.99 -6.80
N ALA A 144 -2.92 -15.69 -6.38
CA ALA A 144 -2.60 -15.46 -4.97
C ALA A 144 -3.24 -14.16 -4.42
N LEU A 145 -3.29 -13.09 -5.22
CA LEU A 145 -3.97 -11.85 -4.86
C LEU A 145 -5.48 -12.07 -4.66
N LYS A 146 -6.10 -12.83 -5.54
CA LYS A 146 -7.52 -13.21 -5.41
C LYS A 146 -7.79 -14.06 -4.16
N ALA A 147 -6.88 -14.95 -3.82
CA ALA A 147 -6.99 -15.81 -2.65
C ALA A 147 -6.62 -15.12 -1.33
N SER A 148 -6.15 -13.86 -1.37
CA SER A 148 -5.78 -13.14 -0.17
C SER A 148 -6.99 -12.88 0.73
N ALA A 149 -6.77 -12.94 2.04
CA ALA A 149 -7.82 -12.74 3.05
C ALA A 149 -7.31 -11.80 4.16
N PRO A 150 -8.19 -11.05 4.82
CA PRO A 150 -7.82 -10.22 5.95
C PRO A 150 -7.26 -11.05 7.10
N GLU A 151 -6.25 -10.52 7.79
CA GLU A 151 -5.80 -11.06 9.07
C GLU A 151 -6.69 -10.54 10.22
N ALA A 152 -6.63 -11.21 11.37
CA ALA A 152 -7.37 -10.80 12.57
C ALA A 152 -7.02 -9.35 12.96
N GLY A 153 -8.06 -8.53 13.17
CA GLY A 153 -7.91 -7.13 13.51
C GLY A 153 -7.47 -6.21 12.36
N ARG A 154 -7.39 -6.70 11.11
CA ARG A 154 -7.08 -5.90 9.91
C ARG A 154 -8.20 -6.03 8.89
N GLN A 155 -9.22 -5.17 9.01
CA GLN A 155 -10.45 -5.21 8.20
C GLN A 155 -11.14 -6.58 8.24
N GLU A 156 -10.97 -7.30 9.33
CA GLU A 156 -11.58 -8.60 9.58
C GLU A 156 -13.10 -8.49 9.61
N ILE A 157 -13.79 -9.33 8.86
CA ILE A 157 -15.26 -9.35 8.82
C ILE A 157 -15.78 -10.36 9.82
N LEU A 158 -16.51 -9.86 10.79
CA LEU A 158 -17.14 -10.66 11.83
C LEU A 158 -18.68 -10.56 11.74
N GLN A 159 -19.37 -11.65 11.97
CA GLN A 159 -20.82 -11.66 12.04
C GLN A 159 -21.28 -11.42 13.49
N GLY A 160 -21.95 -10.31 13.69
CA GLY A 160 -22.58 -9.99 14.97
C GLY A 160 -23.99 -10.59 15.12
N LYS A 161 -24.66 -10.24 16.20
CA LYS A 161 -26.05 -10.64 16.43
C LYS A 161 -27.01 -9.82 15.53
N GLY A 162 -28.08 -10.45 15.03
CA GLY A 162 -29.17 -9.76 14.33
C GLY A 162 -28.73 -9.11 13.02
N ASP A 163 -28.01 -9.84 12.18
CA ASP A 163 -27.54 -9.41 10.85
C ASP A 163 -26.58 -8.20 10.87
N ILE A 164 -25.93 -7.96 12.02
CA ILE A 164 -24.90 -6.92 12.13
C ILE A 164 -23.60 -7.47 11.54
N THR A 165 -23.05 -6.79 10.54
CA THR A 165 -21.70 -7.03 10.07
C THR A 165 -20.73 -6.09 10.82
N ILE A 166 -19.68 -6.65 11.39
CA ILE A 166 -18.63 -5.91 12.10
C ILE A 166 -17.37 -5.98 11.24
N ILE A 167 -16.76 -4.83 10.99
CA ILE A 167 -15.43 -4.73 10.38
C ILE A 167 -14.47 -4.38 11.51
N ASN A 168 -13.64 -5.35 11.88
CA ASN A 168 -12.63 -5.18 12.92
C ASN A 168 -11.31 -4.78 12.29
N ASP A 169 -10.89 -3.52 12.51
CA ASP A 169 -9.62 -2.95 12.03
C ASP A 169 -8.84 -2.33 13.21
N ALA A 170 -8.86 -3.00 14.35
CA ALA A 170 -8.38 -2.48 15.63
C ALA A 170 -6.90 -2.82 15.94
N TYR A 171 -6.14 -3.38 14.99
CA TYR A 171 -4.74 -3.76 15.23
C TYR A 171 -3.85 -2.54 15.51
N ASN A 172 -3.99 -1.48 14.73
CA ASN A 172 -3.25 -0.23 14.88
C ASN A 172 -4.03 0.91 14.23
N ALA A 173 -3.82 2.14 14.70
CA ALA A 173 -4.43 3.33 14.14
C ALA A 173 -3.39 4.43 13.91
N ASN A 174 -3.38 4.99 12.70
CA ASN A 174 -2.64 6.20 12.34
C ASN A 174 -3.49 7.01 11.33
N PRO A 175 -3.17 8.28 11.04
CA PRO A 175 -4.00 9.12 10.18
C PRO A 175 -4.28 8.51 8.81
N ASP A 176 -3.28 7.89 8.18
CA ASP A 176 -3.42 7.31 6.84
C ASP A 176 -4.29 6.06 6.85
N SER A 177 -4.06 5.14 7.80
CA SER A 177 -4.86 3.92 7.92
C SER A 177 -6.31 4.21 8.29
N MET A 178 -6.54 5.19 9.17
CA MET A 178 -7.89 5.62 9.56
C MET A 178 -8.66 6.21 8.38
N ARG A 179 -8.04 7.12 7.60
CA ARG A 179 -8.66 7.68 6.38
C ARG A 179 -8.96 6.58 5.37
N ALA A 180 -8.03 5.66 5.13
CA ALA A 180 -8.22 4.55 4.20
C ALA A 180 -9.36 3.61 4.61
N SER A 181 -9.42 3.26 5.91
CA SER A 181 -10.46 2.40 6.46
C SER A 181 -11.84 3.06 6.43
N LEU A 182 -11.94 4.35 6.77
CA LEU A 182 -13.18 5.12 6.70
C LEU A 182 -13.65 5.32 5.25
N ALA A 183 -12.75 5.57 4.32
CA ALA A 183 -13.07 5.66 2.89
C ALA A 183 -13.63 4.34 2.36
N MET A 184 -13.00 3.22 2.68
CA MET A 184 -13.50 1.89 2.35
C MET A 184 -14.88 1.65 2.99
N PHE A 185 -15.03 1.92 4.28
CA PHE A 185 -16.29 1.73 5.02
C PHE A 185 -17.45 2.57 4.44
N SER A 186 -17.16 3.79 3.99
CA SER A 186 -18.18 4.66 3.37
C SER A 186 -18.58 4.20 1.97
N ALA A 187 -17.68 3.53 1.24
CA ALA A 187 -17.94 3.02 -0.10
C ALA A 187 -18.76 1.71 -0.12
N LEU A 188 -18.85 0.99 1.01
CA LEU A 188 -19.62 -0.26 1.08
C LEU A 188 -21.10 -0.04 0.78
N ASN A 189 -21.68 -0.88 -0.05
CA ASN A 189 -23.12 -0.85 -0.31
C ASN A 189 -23.87 -1.56 0.82
N VAL A 190 -24.43 -0.79 1.77
CA VAL A 190 -25.20 -1.32 2.90
C VAL A 190 -26.62 -0.78 2.94
N LYS A 191 -27.57 -1.63 3.32
CA LYS A 191 -29.02 -1.30 3.39
C LYS A 191 -29.41 -0.50 4.65
N HIS A 192 -28.59 -0.55 5.68
CA HIS A 192 -28.89 -0.01 7.00
C HIS A 192 -27.86 1.05 7.43
N LYS A 193 -28.02 1.54 8.68
CA LYS A 193 -27.12 2.54 9.25
C LYS A 193 -25.70 1.96 9.40
N ARG A 194 -24.73 2.85 9.22
CA ARG A 194 -23.32 2.60 9.50
C ARG A 194 -22.95 3.26 10.82
N TYR A 195 -22.14 2.59 11.60
CA TYR A 195 -21.56 3.11 12.83
C TYR A 195 -20.07 2.89 12.82
N ALA A 196 -19.28 3.94 12.96
CA ALA A 196 -17.85 3.85 13.18
C ALA A 196 -17.57 4.03 14.68
N VAL A 197 -16.77 3.12 15.24
CA VAL A 197 -16.25 3.22 16.60
C VAL A 197 -14.74 3.39 16.47
N LEU A 198 -14.27 4.60 16.72
CA LEU A 198 -12.88 4.98 16.51
C LEU A 198 -12.16 5.00 17.84
N GLY A 199 -10.97 4.40 17.87
CA GLY A 199 -10.04 4.48 18.98
C GLY A 199 -9.07 5.64 18.81
N ASP A 200 -8.16 5.76 19.76
CA ASP A 200 -7.10 6.76 19.74
C ASP A 200 -6.01 6.41 18.73
N MET A 201 -5.32 7.42 18.20
CA MET A 201 -4.13 7.27 17.36
C MET A 201 -2.91 7.64 18.20
N GLY A 202 -2.03 6.64 18.44
CA GLY A 202 -0.80 6.83 19.21
C GLY A 202 0.35 7.39 18.38
N GLU A 203 1.44 7.77 19.06
CA GLU A 203 2.73 8.15 18.48
C GLU A 203 2.70 9.36 17.53
N LEU A 204 1.76 10.28 17.77
CA LEU A 204 1.59 11.50 16.98
C LEU A 204 2.22 12.74 17.64
N GLY A 205 2.58 12.67 18.94
CA GLY A 205 3.19 13.76 19.66
C GLY A 205 2.40 15.08 19.55
N SER A 206 3.06 16.16 19.15
CA SER A 206 2.42 17.48 18.98
C SER A 206 1.41 17.55 17.82
N PHE A 207 1.37 16.55 16.95
CA PHE A 207 0.42 16.48 15.83
C PHE A 207 -0.90 15.78 16.21
N ALA A 208 -1.01 15.23 17.42
CA ALA A 208 -2.15 14.39 17.84
C ALA A 208 -3.50 15.11 17.66
N GLU A 209 -3.65 16.33 18.16
CA GLU A 209 -4.89 17.09 18.07
C GLU A 209 -5.32 17.29 16.60
N ALA A 210 -4.42 17.83 15.77
CA ALA A 210 -4.70 18.09 14.36
C ALA A 210 -5.03 16.81 13.58
N CYS A 211 -4.34 15.69 13.87
CA CYS A 211 -4.58 14.40 13.22
C CYS A 211 -5.94 13.83 13.62
N HIS A 212 -6.35 13.92 14.89
CA HIS A 212 -7.66 13.46 15.33
C HIS A 212 -8.79 14.32 14.75
N GLU A 213 -8.64 15.65 14.74
CA GLU A 213 -9.59 16.54 14.08
C GLU A 213 -9.75 16.26 12.58
N ALA A 214 -8.64 15.93 11.88
CA ALA A 214 -8.68 15.65 10.45
C ALA A 214 -9.33 14.30 10.09
N VAL A 215 -9.43 13.37 11.06
CA VAL A 215 -10.09 12.07 10.89
C VAL A 215 -11.57 12.11 11.30
N GLY A 216 -11.94 12.89 12.31
CA GLY A 216 -13.31 13.04 12.84
C GLY A 216 -14.15 14.01 12.06
#